data_e9710900e432d1bc1ed07211d4a93ffd
#
_entry.id   e9710900e432d1bc1ed07211d4a93ffd
#
_cell.length_a   1.000
_cell.length_b   1.000
_cell.length_c   1.000
_cell.angle_alpha   90.00
_cell.angle_beta   90.00
_cell.angle_gamma   90.00
#
_symmetry.space_group_name_H-M   'P 1'
#
loop_
_entity.id
_entity.type
_entity.pdbx_description
1 polymer ?
#
loop_
_entity_poly.entity_id
_entity_poly.type
_entity_poly.pdbx_seq_one_letter_code
_entity_poly.pdbx_strand_id
1 'polypeptide(L)'
;MIFRDPPAPLANFLLQLEQAPDALQEAVVAQLKPLIKEDRLQKMEQVLSQRTQALTVLIENVYQPQNASAVLRTAEAIGLQSVYIVEKNHRYDVSPQVVMGADKWLDLHYAPGEDTCADNTLAHYALLRKRGYRIAATCWTEDAVPIQELDLSTPLALAFGTELTGLSQTAIEAADIRTYIPMYGFTQSFNISVAAALCLHYLRPEMERRHPQLLPLKPQTYRRVLVQWMAASLRLGEDLLKPYFQHPDLPTLL
;
A
#
# COMPACT_ATOMS: atom_id res chain seq x y z
N MET A 1 14.24 7.78 3.96
CA MET A 1 14.81 6.50 4.38
C MET A 1 13.82 5.47 3.93
N ILE A 2 14.17 4.67 2.92
CA ILE A 2 13.30 3.68 2.30
C ILE A 2 13.32 2.49 3.24
N PHE A 3 12.18 2.19 3.85
CA PHE A 3 12.03 0.98 4.63
C PHE A 3 11.87 -0.21 3.69
N ARG A 4 12.95 -0.67 3.08
CA ARG A 4 13.03 -1.99 2.47
C ARG A 4 12.90 -3.08 3.52
N ASP A 5 13.55 -2.82 4.64
CA ASP A 5 13.37 -3.37 5.96
C ASP A 5 13.39 -2.14 6.86
N PRO A 6 12.26 -1.69 7.44
CA PRO A 6 12.38 -0.86 8.61
C PRO A 6 13.33 -1.64 9.52
N PRO A 7 14.22 -1.00 10.27
CA PRO A 7 15.00 -1.74 11.24
C PRO A 7 14.01 -2.63 11.97
N ALA A 8 14.21 -3.93 11.90
CA ALA A 8 13.21 -4.93 12.32
C ALA A 8 12.47 -4.56 13.63
N PRO A 9 13.11 -3.88 14.61
CA PRO A 9 12.45 -3.41 15.82
C PRO A 9 11.32 -2.39 15.59
N LEU A 10 11.51 -1.38 14.73
CA LEU A 10 10.49 -0.33 14.50
C LEU A 10 9.29 -0.87 13.74
N ALA A 11 9.53 -1.71 12.71
CA ALA A 11 8.42 -2.31 11.97
C ALA A 11 7.58 -3.23 12.84
N ASN A 12 8.24 -4.09 13.60
CA ASN A 12 7.56 -4.97 14.55
C ASN A 12 6.76 -4.17 15.57
N PHE A 13 7.38 -3.12 16.13
CA PHE A 13 6.69 -2.24 17.06
C PHE A 13 5.44 -1.58 16.44
N LEU A 14 5.53 -1.04 15.23
CA LEU A 14 4.38 -0.42 14.57
C LEU A 14 3.25 -1.43 14.29
N LEU A 15 3.58 -2.66 13.90
CA LEU A 15 2.59 -3.72 13.72
C LEU A 15 1.94 -4.12 15.05
N GLN A 16 2.73 -4.26 16.12
CA GLN A 16 2.23 -4.52 17.46
C GLN A 16 1.38 -3.36 17.98
N LEU A 17 1.82 -2.12 17.76
CA LEU A 17 1.08 -0.92 18.18
C LEU A 17 -0.31 -0.86 17.55
N GLU A 18 -0.47 -1.24 16.28
CA GLU A 18 -1.78 -1.28 15.61
C GLU A 18 -2.76 -2.24 16.28
N GLN A 19 -2.24 -3.30 16.93
CA GLN A 19 -3.05 -4.31 17.64
C GLN A 19 -3.10 -4.07 19.16
N ALA A 20 -2.37 -3.09 19.66
CA ALA A 20 -2.29 -2.77 21.08
C ALA A 20 -3.58 -2.07 21.58
N PRO A 21 -3.83 -2.07 22.90
CA PRO A 21 -4.93 -1.30 23.49
C PRO A 21 -4.90 0.17 23.10
N ASP A 22 -6.07 0.77 22.92
CA ASP A 22 -6.20 2.18 22.53
C ASP A 22 -5.44 3.13 23.46
N ALA A 23 -5.44 2.85 24.76
CA ALA A 23 -4.72 3.65 25.76
C ALA A 23 -3.21 3.72 25.49
N LEU A 24 -2.58 2.61 25.08
CA LEU A 24 -1.16 2.61 24.72
C LEU A 24 -0.91 3.38 23.43
N GLN A 25 -1.75 3.19 22.42
CA GLN A 25 -1.65 3.93 21.15
C GLN A 25 -1.77 5.45 21.38
N GLU A 26 -2.71 5.87 22.20
CA GLU A 26 -2.93 7.28 22.55
C GLU A 26 -1.76 7.85 23.36
N ALA A 27 -1.19 7.08 24.29
CA ALA A 27 0.00 7.49 25.05
C ALA A 27 1.21 7.74 24.12
N VAL A 28 1.45 6.85 23.15
CA VAL A 28 2.53 7.01 22.18
C VAL A 28 2.30 8.24 21.28
N VAL A 29 1.07 8.46 20.81
CA VAL A 29 0.71 9.65 20.05
C VAL A 29 0.93 10.92 20.87
N ALA A 30 0.46 10.94 22.14
CA ALA A 30 0.58 12.09 23.04
C ALA A 30 2.04 12.47 23.33
N GLN A 31 2.94 11.49 23.37
CA GLN A 31 4.38 11.74 23.56
C GLN A 31 5.02 12.43 22.35
N LEU A 32 4.64 12.04 21.12
CA LEU A 32 5.27 12.58 19.92
C LEU A 32 4.67 13.91 19.47
N LYS A 33 3.37 14.14 19.66
CA LYS A 33 2.68 15.36 19.21
C LYS A 33 3.39 16.66 19.61
N PRO A 34 3.82 16.88 20.85
CA PRO A 34 4.47 18.13 21.26
C PRO A 34 5.82 18.40 20.57
N LEU A 35 6.42 17.36 19.96
CA LEU A 35 7.71 17.45 19.26
C LEU A 35 7.57 17.84 17.79
N ILE A 36 6.35 17.83 17.26
CA ILE A 36 6.02 18.18 15.89
C ILE A 36 5.49 19.61 15.85
N LYS A 37 5.99 20.41 14.90
CA LYS A 37 5.44 21.76 14.68
C LYS A 37 3.96 21.68 14.33
N GLU A 38 3.17 22.62 14.88
CA GLU A 38 1.71 22.62 14.78
C GLU A 38 1.21 22.57 13.31
N ASP A 39 1.75 23.41 12.44
CA ASP A 39 1.40 23.45 11.01
C ASP A 39 1.67 22.11 10.31
N ARG A 40 2.77 21.44 10.68
CA ARG A 40 3.14 20.14 10.14
C ARG A 40 2.22 19.04 10.65
N LEU A 41 1.87 19.07 11.94
CA LEU A 41 0.94 18.12 12.53
C LEU A 41 -0.44 18.23 11.88
N GLN A 42 -0.98 19.44 11.77
CA GLN A 42 -2.25 19.71 11.09
C GLN A 42 -2.24 19.20 9.65
N LYS A 43 -1.14 19.40 8.91
CA LYS A 43 -1.00 18.86 7.56
C LYS A 43 -0.99 17.33 7.53
N MET A 44 -0.30 16.67 8.47
CA MET A 44 -0.32 15.20 8.58
C MET A 44 -1.74 14.69 8.88
N GLU A 45 -2.43 15.25 9.83
CA GLU A 45 -3.79 14.85 10.20
C GLU A 45 -4.77 15.09 9.03
N GLN A 46 -4.65 16.22 8.34
CA GLN A 46 -5.43 16.51 7.12
C GLN A 46 -5.21 15.47 6.02
N VAL A 47 -3.95 15.15 5.70
CA VAL A 47 -3.63 14.14 4.68
C VAL A 47 -4.09 12.76 5.12
N LEU A 48 -3.85 12.41 6.39
CA LEU A 48 -4.19 11.11 6.94
C LEU A 48 -5.71 10.86 6.95
N SER A 49 -6.52 11.90 7.16
CA SER A 49 -7.99 11.79 7.08
C SER A 49 -8.52 11.44 5.69
N GLN A 50 -7.70 11.62 4.63
CA GLN A 50 -8.03 11.26 3.25
C GLN A 50 -7.46 9.89 2.82
N ARG A 51 -6.68 9.25 3.71
CA ARG A 51 -6.09 7.94 3.41
C ARG A 51 -7.10 6.81 3.52
N THR A 52 -6.88 5.80 2.70
CA THR A 52 -7.72 4.60 2.69
C THR A 52 -6.90 3.33 2.55
N GLN A 53 -7.44 2.26 3.11
CA GLN A 53 -7.04 0.88 2.83
C GLN A 53 -8.13 0.12 2.04
N ALA A 54 -9.23 0.77 1.63
CA ALA A 54 -10.24 0.12 0.81
C ALA A 54 -9.77 -0.15 -0.63
N LEU A 55 -8.76 0.58 -1.09
CA LEU A 55 -8.14 0.40 -2.40
C LEU A 55 -6.63 0.27 -2.23
N THR A 56 -6.02 -0.69 -2.89
CA THR A 56 -4.57 -0.88 -2.92
C THR A 56 -4.09 -1.38 -4.27
N VAL A 57 -2.79 -1.36 -4.48
CA VAL A 57 -2.14 -1.93 -5.66
C VAL A 57 -1.14 -2.99 -5.26
N LEU A 58 -1.03 -4.02 -6.09
CA LEU A 58 0.05 -5.00 -6.07
C LEU A 58 0.81 -4.88 -7.39
N ILE A 59 2.12 -4.75 -7.31
CA ILE A 59 3.02 -4.62 -8.44
C ILE A 59 3.85 -5.89 -8.52
N GLU A 60 3.65 -6.68 -9.59
CA GLU A 60 4.35 -7.94 -9.78
C GLU A 60 5.56 -7.74 -10.69
N ASN A 61 6.77 -8.00 -10.17
CA ASN A 61 8.01 -8.16 -10.93
C ASN A 61 8.36 -7.00 -11.89
N VAL A 62 8.06 -5.75 -11.51
CA VAL A 62 8.34 -4.60 -12.37
C VAL A 62 9.83 -4.42 -12.56
N TYR A 63 10.29 -4.50 -13.80
CA TYR A 63 11.70 -4.44 -14.19
C TYR A 63 12.28 -3.03 -14.04
N GLN A 64 11.50 -2.00 -14.42
CA GLN A 64 11.97 -0.61 -14.41
C GLN A 64 11.63 0.10 -13.09
N PRO A 65 12.63 0.45 -12.26
CA PRO A 65 12.40 1.13 -10.99
C PRO A 65 11.60 2.44 -11.12
N GLN A 66 11.73 3.14 -12.25
CA GLN A 66 11.00 4.37 -12.53
C GLN A 66 9.49 4.13 -12.60
N ASN A 67 9.05 3.05 -13.25
CA ASN A 67 7.63 2.73 -13.40
C ASN A 67 6.98 2.37 -12.07
N ALA A 68 7.62 1.49 -11.29
CA ALA A 68 7.14 1.17 -9.95
C ALA A 68 7.13 2.41 -9.04
N SER A 69 8.18 3.25 -9.09
CA SER A 69 8.24 4.50 -8.33
C SER A 69 7.15 5.50 -8.74
N ALA A 70 6.77 5.55 -10.02
CA ALA A 70 5.66 6.37 -10.50
C ALA A 70 4.31 5.83 -10.00
N VAL A 71 4.14 4.51 -9.92
CA VAL A 71 2.95 3.89 -9.31
C VAL A 71 2.86 4.24 -7.82
N LEU A 72 3.97 4.15 -7.07
CA LEU A 72 3.99 4.57 -5.65
C LEU A 72 3.58 6.03 -5.48
N ARG A 73 4.12 6.92 -6.30
CA ARG A 73 3.77 8.35 -6.28
C ARG A 73 2.30 8.57 -6.59
N THR A 74 1.75 7.85 -7.56
CA THR A 74 0.32 7.91 -7.90
C THR A 74 -0.55 7.38 -6.74
N ALA A 75 -0.19 6.25 -6.16
CA ALA A 75 -0.90 5.66 -5.02
C ALA A 75 -0.94 6.63 -3.83
N GLU A 76 0.20 7.25 -3.53
CA GLU A 76 0.29 8.29 -2.49
C GLU A 76 -0.62 9.47 -2.78
N ALA A 77 -0.55 10.04 -3.97
CA ALA A 77 -1.33 11.21 -4.39
C ALA A 77 -2.85 10.95 -4.39
N ILE A 78 -3.29 9.73 -4.69
CA ILE A 78 -4.70 9.30 -4.68
C ILE A 78 -5.18 8.95 -3.26
N GLY A 79 -4.28 8.90 -2.27
CA GLY A 79 -4.62 8.64 -0.88
C GLY A 79 -4.66 7.17 -0.48
N LEU A 80 -4.04 6.27 -1.23
CA LEU A 80 -3.82 4.90 -0.79
C LEU A 80 -2.83 4.87 0.37
N GLN A 81 -3.06 3.99 1.36
CA GLN A 81 -2.11 3.83 2.47
C GLN A 81 -1.13 2.70 2.22
N SER A 82 -1.54 1.63 1.55
CA SER A 82 -0.71 0.43 1.37
C SER A 82 -0.42 0.17 -0.10
N VAL A 83 0.79 -0.34 -0.39
CA VAL A 83 1.19 -0.89 -1.69
C VAL A 83 1.94 -2.20 -1.48
N TYR A 84 1.66 -3.20 -2.31
CA TYR A 84 2.27 -4.53 -2.26
C TYR A 84 3.22 -4.69 -3.44
N ILE A 85 4.43 -5.17 -3.16
CA ILE A 85 5.50 -5.32 -4.15
C ILE A 85 5.98 -6.76 -4.16
N VAL A 86 5.74 -7.45 -5.26
CA VAL A 86 6.22 -8.82 -5.50
C VAL A 86 7.51 -8.74 -6.30
N GLU A 87 8.62 -8.99 -5.64
CA GLU A 87 9.93 -9.13 -6.27
C GLU A 87 10.11 -10.55 -6.81
N LYS A 88 10.64 -10.68 -8.03
CA LYS A 88 10.91 -11.97 -8.69
C LYS A 88 12.36 -12.12 -9.06
N ASN A 89 12.67 -11.72 -10.27
CA ASN A 89 14.02 -11.82 -10.84
C ASN A 89 14.81 -10.54 -10.58
N HIS A 90 14.11 -9.48 -10.18
CA HIS A 90 14.69 -8.17 -9.95
C HIS A 90 14.22 -7.64 -8.62
N ARG A 91 15.20 -7.22 -7.84
CA ARG A 91 14.97 -6.48 -6.62
C ARG A 91 14.48 -5.08 -6.99
N TYR A 92 13.37 -4.64 -6.40
CA TYR A 92 12.86 -3.31 -6.64
C TYR A 92 13.68 -2.27 -5.86
N ASP A 93 14.33 -1.37 -6.59
CA ASP A 93 14.98 -0.18 -6.02
C ASP A 93 14.14 1.06 -6.32
N VAL A 94 13.78 1.80 -5.28
CA VAL A 94 13.03 3.06 -5.46
C VAL A 94 13.89 4.05 -6.23
N SER A 95 13.32 4.66 -7.27
CA SER A 95 13.95 5.79 -7.95
C SER A 95 13.62 7.09 -7.19
N PRO A 96 14.57 7.68 -6.42
CA PRO A 96 14.29 8.86 -5.61
C PRO A 96 13.81 10.07 -6.43
N GLN A 97 14.30 10.17 -7.67
CA GLN A 97 13.95 11.27 -8.59
C GLN A 97 12.51 11.18 -9.10
N VAL A 98 11.92 9.97 -9.12
CA VAL A 98 10.55 9.75 -9.57
C VAL A 98 9.56 9.71 -8.42
N VAL A 99 9.89 8.98 -7.35
CA VAL A 99 9.01 8.83 -6.18
C VAL A 99 8.83 10.12 -5.39
N MET A 100 9.82 11.01 -5.43
CA MET A 100 9.78 12.35 -4.79
C MET A 100 9.40 12.30 -3.31
N GLY A 101 9.81 11.22 -2.61
CA GLY A 101 9.54 11.02 -1.18
C GLY A 101 8.14 10.49 -0.83
N ALA A 102 7.32 10.13 -1.82
CA ALA A 102 5.98 9.54 -1.59
C ALA A 102 6.05 8.20 -0.84
N ASP A 103 7.11 7.43 -1.06
CA ASP A 103 7.41 6.17 -0.38
C ASP A 103 7.45 6.27 1.14
N LYS A 104 7.79 7.45 1.69
CA LYS A 104 7.85 7.70 3.15
C LYS A 104 6.48 7.71 3.82
N TRP A 105 5.43 7.93 3.06
CA TRP A 105 4.07 8.11 3.53
C TRP A 105 3.17 6.90 3.27
N LEU A 106 3.73 5.86 2.65
CA LEU A 106 3.06 4.60 2.33
C LEU A 106 3.55 3.46 3.22
N ASP A 107 2.68 2.48 3.40
CA ASP A 107 3.06 1.16 3.91
C ASP A 107 3.44 0.28 2.72
N LEU A 108 4.73 0.03 2.55
CA LEU A 108 5.23 -0.83 1.49
C LEU A 108 5.37 -2.26 2.01
N HIS A 109 4.62 -3.18 1.42
CA HIS A 109 4.64 -4.59 1.77
C HIS A 109 5.43 -5.37 0.72
N TYR A 110 6.57 -5.90 1.13
CA TYR A 110 7.39 -6.80 0.33
C TYR A 110 7.06 -8.25 0.69
N ALA A 111 7.11 -9.18 -0.28
CA ALA A 111 6.97 -10.58 0.04
C ALA A 111 8.17 -11.05 0.87
N PRO A 112 7.94 -11.71 2.01
CA PRO A 112 8.99 -12.53 2.57
C PRO A 112 9.12 -13.77 1.69
N GLY A 113 10.16 -13.91 0.92
CA GLY A 113 10.34 -15.11 0.12
C GLY A 113 11.71 -15.20 -0.48
N GLU A 114 12.38 -16.29 -0.18
CA GLU A 114 13.51 -16.77 -0.90
C GLU A 114 12.99 -17.49 -2.17
N ASP A 115 13.44 -17.02 -3.33
CA ASP A 115 13.69 -17.80 -4.54
C ASP A 115 12.61 -18.17 -5.56
N THR A 116 11.30 -18.05 -5.37
CA THR A 116 10.38 -18.23 -6.49
C THR A 116 9.21 -17.25 -6.50
N CYS A 117 8.99 -16.62 -7.63
CA CYS A 117 7.97 -15.59 -7.76
C CYS A 117 6.53 -16.09 -7.68
N ALA A 118 6.26 -17.29 -8.17
CA ALA A 118 4.90 -17.82 -8.08
C ALA A 118 4.44 -17.90 -6.64
N ASP A 119 5.33 -18.36 -5.75
CA ASP A 119 5.05 -18.48 -4.33
C ASP A 119 4.86 -17.11 -3.67
N ASN A 120 5.67 -16.10 -4.06
CA ASN A 120 5.57 -14.75 -3.54
C ASN A 120 4.26 -14.07 -3.94
N THR A 121 3.80 -14.25 -5.17
CA THR A 121 2.51 -13.74 -5.64
C THR A 121 1.36 -14.37 -4.84
N LEU A 122 1.36 -15.69 -4.71
CA LEU A 122 0.33 -16.42 -3.96
C LEU A 122 0.32 -16.05 -2.48
N ALA A 123 1.50 -15.88 -1.87
CA ALA A 123 1.63 -15.43 -0.47
C ALA A 123 1.01 -14.04 -0.27
N HIS A 124 1.28 -13.10 -1.19
CA HIS A 124 0.64 -11.78 -1.15
C HIS A 124 -0.86 -11.84 -1.37
N TYR A 125 -1.33 -12.67 -2.28
CA TYR A 125 -2.77 -12.86 -2.51
C TYR A 125 -3.46 -13.46 -1.29
N ALA A 126 -2.85 -14.44 -0.63
CA ALA A 126 -3.35 -14.99 0.63
C ALA A 126 -3.40 -13.93 1.74
N LEU A 127 -2.36 -13.09 1.87
CA LEU A 127 -2.33 -11.98 2.81
C LEU A 127 -3.41 -10.94 2.51
N LEU A 128 -3.60 -10.56 1.25
CA LEU A 128 -4.64 -9.63 0.83
C LEU A 128 -6.03 -10.17 1.15
N ARG A 129 -6.31 -11.44 0.85
CA ARG A 129 -7.59 -12.09 1.18
C ARG A 129 -7.83 -12.15 2.70
N LYS A 130 -6.79 -12.48 3.50
CA LYS A 130 -6.88 -12.43 4.97
C LYS A 130 -7.23 -11.03 5.48
N ARG A 131 -6.83 -9.98 4.76
CA ARG A 131 -7.18 -8.58 5.05
C ARG A 131 -8.53 -8.14 4.46
N GLY A 132 -9.26 -9.04 3.80
CA GLY A 132 -10.60 -8.80 3.25
C GLY A 132 -10.63 -8.19 1.85
N TYR A 133 -9.50 -8.17 1.13
CA TYR A 133 -9.48 -7.68 -0.25
C TYR A 133 -9.96 -8.73 -1.25
N ARG A 134 -10.69 -8.28 -2.24
CA ARG A 134 -10.81 -8.96 -3.53
C ARG A 134 -9.66 -8.52 -4.43
N ILE A 135 -9.16 -9.43 -5.25
CA ILE A 135 -7.98 -9.21 -6.10
C ILE A 135 -8.43 -9.14 -7.56
N ALA A 136 -8.19 -7.99 -8.19
CA ALA A 136 -8.46 -7.79 -9.61
C ALA A 136 -7.14 -7.77 -10.38
N ALA A 137 -6.92 -8.79 -11.22
CA ALA A 137 -5.79 -8.87 -12.13
C ALA A 137 -6.04 -7.99 -13.36
N THR A 138 -5.16 -7.03 -13.63
CA THR A 138 -5.23 -6.21 -14.84
C THR A 138 -4.65 -6.97 -16.03
N CYS A 139 -5.53 -7.53 -16.85
CA CYS A 139 -5.15 -8.33 -17.99
C CYS A 139 -6.27 -8.35 -19.03
N TRP A 140 -5.93 -8.81 -20.24
CA TRP A 140 -6.90 -9.02 -21.30
C TRP A 140 -7.14 -10.52 -21.47
N THR A 141 -8.28 -11.00 -21.01
CA THR A 141 -8.77 -12.39 -21.16
C THR A 141 -10.24 -12.35 -21.59
N GLU A 142 -10.78 -13.46 -22.10
CA GLU A 142 -12.18 -13.52 -22.56
C GLU A 142 -13.19 -13.24 -21.46
N ASP A 143 -12.85 -13.57 -20.20
CA ASP A 143 -13.68 -13.37 -19.02
C ASP A 143 -13.38 -12.05 -18.27
N ALA A 144 -12.47 -11.22 -18.81
CA ALA A 144 -12.16 -9.95 -18.18
C ALA A 144 -13.30 -8.93 -18.36
N VAL A 145 -13.60 -8.19 -17.31
CA VAL A 145 -14.60 -7.13 -17.31
C VAL A 145 -13.95 -5.74 -17.39
N PRO A 146 -14.60 -4.75 -18.00
CA PRO A 146 -14.13 -3.38 -17.94
C PRO A 146 -13.99 -2.90 -16.50
N ILE A 147 -12.99 -2.04 -16.24
CA ILE A 147 -12.75 -1.50 -14.90
C ILE A 147 -13.99 -0.79 -14.30
N GLN A 148 -14.87 -0.27 -15.16
CA GLN A 148 -16.10 0.41 -14.78
C GLN A 148 -17.15 -0.53 -14.16
N GLU A 149 -17.04 -1.83 -14.42
CA GLU A 149 -17.97 -2.86 -13.97
C GLU A 149 -17.50 -3.55 -12.69
N LEU A 150 -16.35 -3.17 -12.14
CA LEU A 150 -15.86 -3.73 -10.89
C LEU A 150 -16.84 -3.42 -9.73
N ASP A 151 -17.12 -4.47 -8.96
CA ASP A 151 -17.83 -4.33 -7.70
C ASP A 151 -16.88 -3.71 -6.64
N LEU A 152 -17.28 -2.56 -6.10
CA LEU A 152 -16.53 -1.78 -5.12
C LEU A 152 -17.10 -1.89 -3.70
N SER A 153 -18.03 -2.81 -3.46
CA SER A 153 -18.68 -3.00 -2.15
C SER A 153 -17.76 -3.58 -1.07
N THR A 154 -16.60 -4.07 -1.46
CA THR A 154 -15.54 -4.60 -0.58
C THR A 154 -14.20 -4.01 -0.93
N PRO A 155 -13.20 -4.06 -0.03
CA PRO A 155 -11.84 -3.63 -0.35
C PRO A 155 -11.28 -4.33 -1.60
N LEU A 156 -10.59 -3.57 -2.45
CA LEU A 156 -10.10 -4.02 -3.75
C LEU A 156 -8.58 -3.83 -3.85
N ALA A 157 -7.88 -4.89 -4.30
CA ALA A 157 -6.47 -4.85 -4.68
C ALA A 157 -6.34 -5.01 -6.19
N LEU A 158 -5.77 -4.02 -6.85
CA LEU A 158 -5.44 -4.09 -8.29
C LEU A 158 -4.05 -4.66 -8.46
N ALA A 159 -3.91 -5.77 -9.19
CA ALA A 159 -2.63 -6.35 -9.53
C ALA A 159 -2.18 -5.89 -10.92
N PHE A 160 -0.95 -5.38 -11.00
CA PHE A 160 -0.28 -4.94 -12.22
C PHE A 160 0.98 -5.75 -12.44
N GLY A 161 1.21 -6.19 -13.68
CA GLY A 161 2.41 -6.92 -14.10
C GLY A 161 3.42 -6.03 -14.83
N THR A 162 4.39 -6.66 -15.48
CA THR A 162 5.42 -5.97 -16.26
C THR A 162 4.86 -5.41 -17.57
N GLU A 163 5.56 -4.45 -18.15
CA GLU A 163 5.19 -3.85 -19.44
C GLU A 163 5.29 -4.81 -20.61
N LEU A 164 6.20 -5.79 -20.54
CA LEU A 164 6.47 -6.71 -21.64
C LEU A 164 5.60 -7.97 -21.60
N THR A 165 5.46 -8.58 -20.44
CA THR A 165 4.78 -9.87 -20.27
C THR A 165 3.48 -9.79 -19.49
N GLY A 166 3.15 -8.62 -18.95
CA GLY A 166 2.00 -8.46 -18.07
C GLY A 166 2.18 -9.17 -16.73
N LEU A 167 1.07 -9.57 -16.13
CA LEU A 167 1.01 -10.42 -14.95
C LEU A 167 1.43 -11.85 -15.31
N SER A 168 2.01 -12.57 -14.36
CA SER A 168 2.26 -13.99 -14.50
C SER A 168 0.94 -14.77 -14.64
N GLN A 169 0.99 -15.94 -15.29
CA GLN A 169 -0.17 -16.81 -15.43
C GLN A 169 -0.73 -17.20 -14.05
N THR A 170 0.15 -17.48 -13.10
CA THR A 170 -0.22 -17.74 -11.69
C THR A 170 -1.00 -16.59 -11.06
N ALA A 171 -0.57 -15.34 -11.30
CA ALA A 171 -1.28 -14.17 -10.79
C ALA A 171 -2.68 -14.03 -11.41
N ILE A 172 -2.80 -14.27 -12.72
CA ILE A 172 -4.07 -14.17 -13.45
C ILE A 172 -5.04 -15.26 -12.97
N GLU A 173 -4.58 -16.50 -12.87
CA GLU A 173 -5.42 -17.66 -12.49
C GLU A 173 -5.89 -17.56 -11.02
N ALA A 174 -5.00 -17.10 -10.14
CA ALA A 174 -5.29 -16.98 -8.73
C ALA A 174 -6.09 -15.71 -8.36
N ALA A 175 -6.29 -14.77 -9.28
CA ALA A 175 -7.09 -13.57 -9.03
C ALA A 175 -8.58 -13.87 -8.90
N ASP A 176 -9.30 -13.06 -8.13
CA ASP A 176 -10.74 -13.21 -7.93
C ASP A 176 -11.54 -12.66 -9.13
N ILE A 177 -10.97 -11.71 -9.87
CA ILE A 177 -11.56 -11.12 -11.07
C ILE A 177 -10.45 -10.66 -12.04
N ARG A 178 -10.73 -10.68 -13.33
CA ARG A 178 -9.88 -10.13 -14.40
C ARG A 178 -10.53 -8.85 -14.88
N THR A 179 -9.69 -7.82 -15.08
CA THR A 179 -10.20 -6.51 -15.47
C THR A 179 -9.27 -5.84 -16.47
N TYR A 180 -9.82 -4.97 -17.28
CA TYR A 180 -9.06 -4.20 -18.26
C TYR A 180 -9.55 -2.76 -18.34
N ILE A 181 -8.69 -1.88 -18.85
CA ILE A 181 -9.05 -0.52 -19.24
C ILE A 181 -9.48 -0.56 -20.70
N PRO A 182 -10.73 -0.17 -21.07
CA PRO A 182 -11.14 -0.09 -22.46
C PRO A 182 -10.21 0.80 -23.27
N MET A 183 -9.76 0.31 -24.43
CA MET A 183 -8.89 1.01 -25.35
C MET A 183 -9.54 1.05 -26.73
N TYR A 184 -9.36 2.17 -27.44
CA TYR A 184 -10.03 2.44 -28.71
C TYR A 184 -9.03 2.66 -29.86
N GLY A 185 -7.74 2.47 -29.60
CA GLY A 185 -6.66 2.62 -30.55
C GLY A 185 -6.03 1.29 -30.98
N PHE A 186 -4.97 1.36 -31.78
CA PHE A 186 -4.20 0.19 -32.19
C PHE A 186 -3.26 -0.33 -31.10
N THR A 187 -2.95 0.48 -30.09
CA THR A 187 -2.08 0.10 -28.97
C THR A 187 -2.78 -0.92 -28.08
N GLN A 188 -2.07 -1.99 -27.72
CA GLN A 188 -2.63 -3.10 -26.94
C GLN A 188 -2.52 -2.95 -25.42
N SER A 189 -1.69 -2.01 -24.94
CA SER A 189 -1.49 -1.78 -23.51
C SER A 189 -1.06 -0.35 -23.23
N PHE A 190 -1.33 0.13 -22.02
CA PHE A 190 -0.72 1.33 -21.45
C PHE A 190 0.59 0.95 -20.75
N ASN A 191 1.50 1.93 -20.62
CA ASN A 191 2.58 1.82 -19.62
C ASN A 191 1.96 1.58 -18.25
N ILE A 192 2.61 0.75 -17.41
CA ILE A 192 2.08 0.34 -16.10
C ILE A 192 1.73 1.54 -15.20
N SER A 193 2.56 2.58 -15.17
CA SER A 193 2.29 3.77 -14.33
C SER A 193 1.08 4.55 -14.82
N VAL A 194 0.86 4.59 -16.14
CA VAL A 194 -0.33 5.20 -16.76
C VAL A 194 -1.57 4.35 -16.45
N ALA A 195 -1.48 3.03 -16.64
CA ALA A 195 -2.57 2.11 -16.31
C ALA A 195 -3.00 2.25 -14.85
N ALA A 196 -2.04 2.21 -13.93
CA ALA A 196 -2.31 2.39 -12.50
C ALA A 196 -2.97 3.75 -12.21
N ALA A 197 -2.47 4.84 -12.81
CA ALA A 197 -3.05 6.17 -12.64
C ALA A 197 -4.49 6.25 -13.13
N LEU A 198 -4.79 5.71 -14.31
CA LEU A 198 -6.14 5.69 -14.87
C LEU A 198 -7.10 4.87 -14.00
N CYS A 199 -6.68 3.67 -13.58
CA CYS A 199 -7.47 2.81 -12.70
C CYS A 199 -7.77 3.48 -11.36
N LEU A 200 -6.76 3.99 -10.68
CA LEU A 200 -6.89 4.58 -9.36
C LEU A 200 -7.70 5.88 -9.40
N HIS A 201 -7.46 6.71 -10.41
CA HIS A 201 -8.20 7.97 -10.61
C HIS A 201 -9.69 7.72 -10.87
N TYR A 202 -10.04 6.63 -11.54
CA TYR A 202 -11.42 6.24 -11.74
C TYR A 202 -12.04 5.61 -10.48
N LEU A 203 -11.37 4.62 -9.89
CA LEU A 203 -11.96 3.80 -8.82
C LEU A 203 -12.07 4.55 -7.48
N ARG A 204 -11.13 5.41 -7.13
CA ARG A 204 -11.14 6.10 -5.82
C ARG A 204 -12.37 7.01 -5.64
N PRO A 205 -12.73 7.89 -6.62
CA PRO A 205 -13.96 8.67 -6.54
C PRO A 205 -15.23 7.82 -6.61
N GLU A 206 -15.22 6.73 -7.40
CA GLU A 206 -16.37 5.83 -7.49
C GLU A 206 -16.61 5.10 -6.15
N MET A 207 -15.56 4.65 -5.46
CA MET A 207 -15.68 4.10 -4.11
C MET A 207 -16.23 5.15 -3.14
N GLU A 208 -15.75 6.39 -3.20
CA GLU A 208 -16.23 7.47 -2.34
C GLU A 208 -17.71 7.77 -2.56
N ARG A 209 -18.14 7.75 -3.80
CA ARG A 209 -19.53 8.00 -4.19
C ARG A 209 -20.45 6.87 -3.78
N ARG A 210 -20.03 5.60 -3.95
CA ARG A 210 -20.88 4.40 -3.75
C ARG A 210 -20.77 3.83 -2.34
N HIS A 211 -19.58 3.85 -1.75
CA HIS A 211 -19.24 3.17 -0.51
C HIS A 211 -18.35 4.02 0.40
N PRO A 212 -18.74 5.26 0.76
CA PRO A 212 -17.92 6.18 1.54
C PRO A 212 -17.49 5.60 2.90
N GLN A 213 -18.27 4.68 3.46
CA GLN A 213 -17.99 4.03 4.75
C GLN A 213 -16.75 3.11 4.71
N LEU A 214 -16.31 2.68 3.54
CA LEU A 214 -15.11 1.83 3.41
C LEU A 214 -13.80 2.63 3.47
N LEU A 215 -13.86 3.93 3.17
CA LEU A 215 -12.65 4.73 2.94
C LEU A 215 -11.88 5.09 4.21
N PRO A 216 -12.52 5.47 5.32
CA PRO A 216 -11.78 5.87 6.51
C PRO A 216 -10.89 4.74 7.03
N LEU A 217 -9.67 5.09 7.40
CA LEU A 217 -8.81 4.17 8.13
C LEU A 217 -9.46 3.83 9.48
N LYS A 218 -9.29 2.57 9.92
CA LYS A 218 -9.68 2.19 11.27
C LYS A 218 -8.91 3.04 12.30
N PRO A 219 -9.48 3.38 13.45
CA PRO A 219 -8.82 4.22 14.44
C PRO A 219 -7.43 3.74 14.84
N GLN A 220 -7.24 2.43 14.95
CA GLN A 220 -5.95 1.81 15.29
C GLN A 220 -4.92 2.03 14.18
N THR A 221 -5.30 1.79 12.93
CA THR A 221 -4.46 2.05 11.75
C THR A 221 -4.13 3.55 11.64
N TYR A 222 -5.11 4.42 11.85
CA TYR A 222 -4.90 5.87 11.84
C TYR A 222 -3.82 6.29 12.84
N ARG A 223 -3.92 5.85 14.10
CA ARG A 223 -2.95 6.18 15.15
C ARG A 223 -1.57 5.61 14.83
N ARG A 224 -1.49 4.36 14.37
CA ARG A 224 -0.23 3.74 13.98
C ARG A 224 0.46 4.52 12.86
N VAL A 225 -0.27 4.90 11.79
CA VAL A 225 0.29 5.68 10.67
C VAL A 225 0.71 7.07 11.13
N LEU A 226 -0.06 7.73 12.00
CA LEU A 226 0.31 9.03 12.55
C LEU A 226 1.62 8.94 13.35
N VAL A 227 1.80 7.91 14.20
CA VAL A 227 3.04 7.65 14.94
C VAL A 227 4.20 7.43 13.96
N GLN A 228 4.01 6.61 12.92
CA GLN A 228 5.02 6.37 11.88
C GLN A 228 5.45 7.68 11.20
N TRP A 229 4.52 8.53 10.80
CA TRP A 229 4.81 9.78 10.11
C TRP A 229 5.47 10.82 11.02
N MET A 230 5.03 10.90 12.29
CA MET A 230 5.69 11.75 13.28
C MET A 230 7.13 11.30 13.52
N ALA A 231 7.35 10.01 13.76
CA ALA A 231 8.69 9.46 13.96
C ALA A 231 9.60 9.69 12.74
N ALA A 232 9.11 9.44 11.52
CA ALA A 232 9.86 9.70 10.28
C ALA A 232 10.19 11.19 10.06
N SER A 233 9.51 12.09 10.75
CA SER A 233 9.71 13.54 10.66
C SER A 233 10.68 14.10 11.69
N LEU A 234 11.02 13.33 12.71
CA LEU A 234 11.96 13.69 13.76
C LEU A 234 13.32 13.07 13.53
N ARG A 235 14.40 13.81 13.82
CA ARG A 235 15.79 13.35 13.63
C ARG A 235 16.10 12.06 14.42
N LEU A 236 15.49 11.92 15.59
CA LEU A 236 15.66 10.78 16.51
C LEU A 236 14.31 10.09 16.81
N GLY A 237 13.37 10.11 15.85
CA GLY A 237 12.01 9.64 16.07
C GLY A 237 11.94 8.18 16.48
N GLU A 238 12.78 7.31 15.90
CA GLU A 238 12.87 5.91 16.32
C GLU A 238 13.40 5.76 17.74
N ASP A 239 14.43 6.51 18.11
CA ASP A 239 15.00 6.46 19.47
C ASP A 239 13.97 6.87 20.54
N LEU A 240 13.08 7.79 20.22
CA LEU A 240 11.98 8.19 21.09
C LEU A 240 10.94 7.08 21.30
N LEU A 241 10.84 6.14 20.37
CA LEU A 241 9.93 5.00 20.43
C LEU A 241 10.55 3.77 21.12
N LYS A 242 11.87 3.67 21.22
CA LYS A 242 12.57 2.53 21.85
C LYS A 242 12.05 2.12 23.24
N PRO A 243 11.69 3.07 24.15
CA PRO A 243 11.13 2.71 25.46
C PRO A 243 9.84 1.87 25.37
N TYR A 244 9.12 1.97 24.24
CA TYR A 244 7.88 1.23 24.01
C TYR A 244 8.07 -0.13 23.35
N PHE A 245 9.25 -0.43 22.75
CA PHE A 245 9.44 -1.66 21.98
C PHE A 245 9.27 -2.94 22.79
N GLN A 246 9.38 -2.88 24.11
CA GLN A 246 9.18 -3.98 25.04
C GLN A 246 8.06 -3.72 26.04
N HIS A 247 7.10 -2.83 25.68
CA HIS A 247 5.99 -2.52 26.57
C HIS A 247 5.15 -3.77 26.83
N PRO A 248 4.77 -4.08 28.11
CA PRO A 248 4.06 -5.32 28.44
C PRO A 248 2.68 -5.44 27.76
N ASP A 249 2.06 -4.31 27.40
CA ASP A 249 0.76 -4.29 26.70
C ASP A 249 0.88 -4.46 25.18
N LEU A 250 2.09 -4.62 24.61
CA LEU A 250 2.25 -4.95 23.21
C LEU A 250 1.93 -6.43 22.98
N PRO A 251 1.06 -6.76 22.02
CA PRO A 251 0.76 -8.14 21.68
C PRO A 251 1.95 -8.83 21.01
N THR A 252 2.08 -10.12 21.22
CA THR A 252 3.02 -10.95 20.45
C THR A 252 2.54 -11.05 19.02
N LEU A 253 3.41 -10.80 18.04
CA LEU A 253 3.09 -11.03 16.62
C LEU A 253 3.08 -12.54 16.35
N LEU A 254 1.99 -13.03 15.79
CA LEU A 254 1.80 -14.43 15.37
C LEU A 254 2.25 -14.63 13.91
#